data_0ae87a28ed062992cab4dd3703890d83
#
_entry.id   0ae87a28ed062992cab4dd3703890d83
#
_cell.length_a   1.000
_cell.length_b   1.000
_cell.length_c   1.000
_cell.angle_alpha   90.00
_cell.angle_beta   90.00
_cell.angle_gamma   90.00
#
_symmetry.space_group_name_H-M   'P 1'
#
loop_
_entity.id
_entity.type
_entity.pdbx_description
1 polymer ?
#
loop_
_entity_poly.entity_id
_entity_poly.type
_entity_poly.pdbx_seq_one_letter_code
_entity_poly.pdbx_strand_id
1 'polypeptide(L)'
;MDLAELVERVGPILGFLVCITVVAELADQVGVFRLIAHGASRLARGSVLALWLLVVLVAVLATAVLSLDTTAVLLTPVVLTLARQLRLNAGLFAYTAVWLANTASLFLPVSNLTNLLALTHLAEQPGGSSATGFAALLWPAAVTSVLITVAALALIFRRSLHGRYVLEPGEPADDRVLLVVATVVCALLGPAFLFGVDVFLASAVAALILVALCVFRDRSLLSWQLLPWQVVLGVSVLFVLVQLAHDHGLGAVLGLVAGQGTGWTDLLRMSGVGALSANLVDNLPSYLALEPAAADSPLRLAALLIGVNAGPLITPWASLATILWATRCRSAGVPVSWKRFALRGLVLVPFLLVGSVTALWLVH
;
A
#
# COMPACT_ATOMS: atom_id res chain seq x y z
N MET A 1 10.18 14.73 22.68
CA MET A 1 8.72 14.53 22.56
C MET A 1 8.25 13.80 23.81
N ASP A 2 7.25 14.35 24.51
CA ASP A 2 6.68 13.72 25.71
C ASP A 2 5.82 12.50 25.27
N LEU A 3 5.66 11.53 26.20
CA LEU A 3 4.84 10.34 25.93
C LEU A 3 3.39 10.70 25.56
N ALA A 4 2.86 11.78 26.15
CA ALA A 4 1.52 12.29 25.84
C ALA A 4 1.43 12.80 24.40
N GLU A 5 2.40 13.56 23.92
CA GLU A 5 2.48 14.04 22.54
C GLU A 5 2.59 12.87 21.54
N LEU A 6 3.36 11.82 21.91
CA LEU A 6 3.46 10.62 21.09
C LEU A 6 2.11 9.91 20.96
N VAL A 7 1.39 9.74 22.07
CA VAL A 7 0.07 9.09 22.08
C VAL A 7 -0.96 9.92 21.30
N GLU A 8 -0.94 11.23 21.42
CA GLU A 8 -1.85 12.12 20.69
C GLU A 8 -1.59 12.07 19.18
N ARG A 9 -0.34 12.02 18.74
CA ARG A 9 0.04 11.90 17.33
C ARG A 9 -0.24 10.52 16.75
N VAL A 10 0.09 9.46 17.48
CA VAL A 10 0.08 8.07 16.97
C VAL A 10 -1.27 7.38 17.21
N GLY A 11 -2.01 7.78 18.25
CA GLY A 11 -3.28 7.17 18.63
C GLY A 11 -4.32 7.10 17.51
N PRO A 12 -4.65 8.22 16.83
CA PRO A 12 -5.59 8.21 15.69
C PRO A 12 -5.13 7.32 14.53
N ILE A 13 -3.83 7.29 14.27
CA ILE A 13 -3.22 6.47 13.21
C ILE A 13 -3.36 4.99 13.53
N LEU A 14 -3.06 4.58 14.77
CA LEU A 14 -3.25 3.20 15.22
C LEU A 14 -4.73 2.80 15.24
N GLY A 15 -5.61 3.71 15.66
CA GLY A 15 -7.06 3.52 15.60
C GLY A 15 -7.55 3.29 14.16
N PHE A 16 -7.10 4.13 13.23
CA PHE A 16 -7.36 3.93 11.82
C PHE A 16 -6.88 2.56 11.33
N LEU A 17 -5.62 2.19 11.65
CA LEU A 17 -5.02 0.91 11.23
C LEU A 17 -5.85 -0.28 11.70
N VAL A 18 -6.33 -0.26 12.94
CA VAL A 18 -7.20 -1.32 13.47
C VAL A 18 -8.51 -1.37 12.68
N CYS A 19 -9.18 -0.23 12.53
CA CYS A 19 -10.49 -0.17 11.86
C CYS A 19 -10.41 -0.59 10.40
N ILE A 20 -9.44 -0.10 9.64
CA ILE A 20 -9.31 -0.44 8.22
C ILE A 20 -8.93 -1.90 8.02
N THR A 21 -8.12 -2.48 8.92
CA THR A 21 -7.79 -3.91 8.89
C THR A 21 -9.02 -4.77 9.14
N VAL A 22 -9.86 -4.41 10.12
CA VAL A 22 -11.13 -5.12 10.38
C VAL A 22 -12.05 -5.05 9.16
N VAL A 23 -12.20 -3.87 8.54
CA VAL A 23 -12.99 -3.71 7.31
C VAL A 23 -12.48 -4.63 6.21
N ALA A 24 -11.18 -4.63 5.98
CA ALA A 24 -10.57 -5.39 4.90
C ALA A 24 -10.68 -6.91 5.11
N GLU A 25 -10.41 -7.40 6.33
CA GLU A 25 -10.52 -8.82 6.67
C GLU A 25 -11.98 -9.31 6.57
N LEU A 26 -12.95 -8.54 7.05
CA LEU A 26 -14.37 -8.88 6.91
C LEU A 26 -14.80 -8.86 5.43
N ALA A 27 -14.34 -7.88 4.65
CA ALA A 27 -14.61 -7.82 3.22
C ALA A 27 -14.05 -9.03 2.46
N ASP A 28 -12.86 -9.52 2.84
CA ASP A 28 -12.26 -10.72 2.25
C ASP A 28 -13.05 -12.00 2.63
N GLN A 29 -13.34 -12.17 3.91
CA GLN A 29 -14.08 -13.35 4.41
C GLN A 29 -15.45 -13.47 3.74
N VAL A 30 -16.14 -12.35 3.55
CA VAL A 30 -17.43 -12.28 2.85
C VAL A 30 -17.31 -12.50 1.33
N GLY A 31 -16.10 -12.33 0.78
CA GLY A 31 -15.80 -12.63 -0.63
C GLY A 31 -15.83 -11.45 -1.58
N VAL A 32 -15.68 -10.21 -1.09
CA VAL A 32 -15.61 -9.00 -1.93
C VAL A 32 -14.51 -9.12 -2.98
N PHE A 33 -13.30 -9.53 -2.59
CA PHE A 33 -12.20 -9.69 -3.54
C PHE A 33 -12.46 -10.81 -4.55
N ARG A 34 -13.11 -11.90 -4.15
CA ARG A 34 -13.53 -12.99 -5.06
C ARG A 34 -14.57 -12.50 -6.08
N LEU A 35 -15.55 -11.72 -5.64
CA LEU A 35 -16.55 -11.10 -6.51
C LEU A 35 -15.89 -10.21 -7.57
N ILE A 36 -14.98 -9.34 -7.14
CA ILE A 36 -14.27 -8.41 -8.02
C ILE A 36 -13.39 -9.18 -9.03
N ALA A 37 -12.62 -10.17 -8.59
CA ALA A 37 -11.77 -10.97 -9.45
C ALA A 37 -12.58 -11.77 -10.48
N HIS A 38 -13.72 -12.35 -10.08
CA HIS A 38 -14.61 -13.06 -11.00
C HIS A 38 -15.28 -12.09 -11.98
N GLY A 39 -15.71 -10.92 -11.51
CA GLY A 39 -16.23 -9.85 -12.38
C GLY A 39 -15.19 -9.40 -13.41
N ALA A 40 -13.93 -9.22 -12.99
CA ALA A 40 -12.83 -8.89 -13.89
C ALA A 40 -12.59 -9.97 -14.94
N SER A 41 -12.65 -11.25 -14.55
CA SER A 41 -12.48 -12.36 -15.49
C SER A 41 -13.57 -12.43 -16.56
N ARG A 42 -14.81 -12.11 -16.18
CA ARG A 42 -15.94 -12.01 -17.13
C ARG A 42 -15.80 -10.82 -18.07
N LEU A 43 -15.46 -9.65 -17.52
CA LEU A 43 -15.31 -8.41 -18.29
C LEU A 43 -14.16 -8.51 -19.31
N ALA A 44 -13.10 -9.21 -18.98
CA ALA A 44 -11.95 -9.44 -19.87
C ALA A 44 -12.24 -10.36 -21.08
N ARG A 45 -13.42 -11.01 -21.12
CA ARG A 45 -13.91 -11.81 -22.26
C ARG A 45 -12.90 -12.83 -22.79
N GLY A 46 -12.16 -13.47 -21.90
CA GLY A 46 -11.15 -14.47 -22.23
C GLY A 46 -9.79 -13.92 -22.67
N SER A 47 -9.55 -12.62 -22.69
CA SER A 47 -8.25 -12.01 -22.99
C SER A 47 -7.38 -11.97 -21.75
N VAL A 48 -6.19 -12.57 -21.79
CA VAL A 48 -5.22 -12.53 -20.67
C VAL A 48 -4.74 -11.12 -20.40
N LEU A 49 -4.44 -10.33 -21.41
CA LEU A 49 -4.02 -8.94 -21.26
C LEU A 49 -5.11 -8.10 -20.61
N ALA A 50 -6.36 -8.21 -21.06
CA ALA A 50 -7.46 -7.45 -20.49
C ALA A 50 -7.71 -7.84 -19.02
N LEU A 51 -7.65 -9.13 -18.69
CA LEU A 51 -7.75 -9.61 -17.30
C LEU A 51 -6.64 -9.03 -16.45
N TRP A 52 -5.39 -9.08 -16.91
CA TRP A 52 -4.26 -8.55 -16.18
C TRP A 52 -4.40 -7.04 -15.94
N LEU A 53 -4.82 -6.26 -16.94
CA LEU A 53 -5.06 -4.82 -16.77
C LEU A 53 -6.19 -4.53 -15.76
N LEU A 54 -7.24 -5.35 -15.73
CA LEU A 54 -8.29 -5.24 -14.73
C LEU A 54 -7.75 -5.59 -13.32
N VAL A 55 -6.90 -6.62 -13.21
CA VAL A 55 -6.22 -6.93 -11.94
C VAL A 55 -5.26 -5.81 -11.51
N VAL A 56 -4.55 -5.18 -12.44
CA VAL A 56 -3.76 -3.95 -12.18
C VAL A 56 -4.65 -2.87 -11.60
N LEU A 57 -5.79 -2.58 -12.22
CA LEU A 57 -6.74 -1.58 -11.73
C LEU A 57 -7.25 -1.92 -10.32
N VAL A 58 -7.62 -3.17 -10.09
CA VAL A 58 -8.08 -3.65 -8.76
C VAL A 58 -6.96 -3.51 -7.73
N ALA A 59 -5.72 -3.87 -8.06
CA ALA A 59 -4.58 -3.75 -7.16
C ALA A 59 -4.30 -2.28 -6.79
N VAL A 60 -4.35 -1.37 -7.77
CA VAL A 60 -4.20 0.08 -7.54
C VAL A 60 -5.30 0.62 -6.64
N LEU A 61 -6.56 0.32 -6.93
CA LEU A 61 -7.71 0.78 -6.14
C LEU A 61 -7.71 0.19 -4.72
N ALA A 62 -7.44 -1.11 -4.58
CA ALA A 62 -7.34 -1.77 -3.28
C ALA A 62 -6.22 -1.16 -2.44
N THR A 63 -5.05 -0.91 -3.02
CA THR A 63 -3.92 -0.28 -2.33
C THR A 63 -4.27 1.15 -1.92
N ALA A 64 -4.84 1.93 -2.83
CA ALA A 64 -5.18 3.32 -2.55
C ALA A 64 -6.20 3.47 -1.42
N VAL A 65 -7.18 2.55 -1.31
CA VAL A 65 -8.31 2.68 -0.38
C VAL A 65 -8.13 1.86 0.90
N LEU A 66 -7.55 0.66 0.80
CA LEU A 66 -7.48 -0.30 1.92
C LEU A 66 -6.07 -0.47 2.50
N SER A 67 -5.03 -0.08 1.85
CA SER A 67 -3.60 -0.12 2.17
C SER A 67 -2.78 -1.14 1.39
N LEU A 68 -1.44 -0.93 1.39
CA LEU A 68 -0.50 -1.85 0.75
C LEU A 68 -0.48 -3.24 1.42
N ASP A 69 -0.54 -3.28 2.74
CA ASP A 69 -0.48 -4.55 3.49
C ASP A 69 -1.72 -5.39 3.22
N THR A 70 -2.89 -4.75 3.22
CA THR A 70 -4.17 -5.36 2.85
C THR A 70 -4.14 -5.93 1.44
N THR A 71 -3.66 -5.16 0.46
CA THR A 71 -3.53 -5.62 -0.94
C THR A 71 -2.58 -6.83 -1.02
N ALA A 72 -1.45 -6.78 -0.34
CA ALA A 72 -0.49 -7.87 -0.33
C ALA A 72 -1.05 -9.16 0.32
N VAL A 73 -1.85 -9.03 1.36
CA VAL A 73 -2.39 -10.17 2.13
C VAL A 73 -3.64 -10.76 1.48
N LEU A 74 -4.59 -9.91 1.09
CA LEU A 74 -5.94 -10.36 0.69
C LEU A 74 -6.08 -10.51 -0.82
N LEU A 75 -5.53 -9.61 -1.62
CA LEU A 75 -5.61 -9.72 -3.07
C LEU A 75 -4.72 -10.84 -3.62
N THR A 76 -3.55 -11.09 -3.01
CA THR A 76 -2.62 -12.12 -3.49
C THR A 76 -3.24 -13.51 -3.59
N PRO A 77 -3.84 -14.11 -2.55
CA PRO A 77 -4.43 -15.44 -2.66
C PRO A 77 -5.55 -15.50 -3.71
N VAL A 78 -6.33 -14.42 -3.83
CA VAL A 78 -7.43 -14.33 -4.79
C VAL A 78 -6.92 -14.37 -6.23
N VAL A 79 -5.94 -13.52 -6.57
CA VAL A 79 -5.39 -13.48 -7.92
C VAL A 79 -4.57 -14.74 -8.27
N LEU A 80 -3.95 -15.39 -7.27
CA LEU A 80 -3.27 -16.66 -7.47
C LEU A 80 -4.26 -17.80 -7.72
N THR A 81 -5.36 -17.85 -7.00
CA THR A 81 -6.45 -18.83 -7.23
C THR A 81 -7.05 -18.63 -8.61
N LEU A 82 -7.37 -17.39 -8.97
CA LEU A 82 -7.86 -17.04 -10.31
C LEU A 82 -6.88 -17.46 -11.40
N ALA A 83 -5.59 -17.17 -11.24
CA ALA A 83 -4.56 -17.55 -12.21
C ALA A 83 -4.46 -19.07 -12.38
N ARG A 84 -4.61 -19.84 -11.32
CA ARG A 84 -4.61 -21.31 -11.36
C ARG A 84 -5.85 -21.87 -12.05
N GLN A 85 -7.04 -21.41 -11.65
CA GLN A 85 -8.29 -21.85 -12.28
C GLN A 85 -8.26 -21.61 -13.78
N LEU A 86 -7.74 -20.47 -14.22
CA LEU A 86 -7.63 -20.11 -15.63
C LEU A 86 -6.35 -20.63 -16.31
N ARG A 87 -5.50 -21.41 -15.60
CA ARG A 87 -4.21 -21.96 -16.09
C ARG A 87 -3.26 -20.89 -16.63
N LEU A 88 -3.23 -19.74 -15.97
CA LEU A 88 -2.38 -18.60 -16.30
C LEU A 88 -1.09 -18.60 -15.47
N ASN A 89 -0.14 -17.74 -15.84
CA ASN A 89 1.12 -17.60 -15.14
C ASN A 89 0.92 -16.93 -13.75
N ALA A 90 0.87 -17.72 -12.69
CA ALA A 90 0.71 -17.25 -11.32
C ALA A 90 1.80 -16.21 -10.90
N GLY A 91 3.02 -16.32 -11.44
CA GLY A 91 4.09 -15.37 -11.17
C GLY A 91 3.79 -13.94 -11.65
N LEU A 92 3.14 -13.77 -12.80
CA LEU A 92 2.68 -12.48 -13.29
C LEU A 92 1.75 -11.81 -12.26
N PHE A 93 0.72 -12.52 -11.81
CA PHE A 93 -0.28 -12.00 -10.88
C PHE A 93 0.30 -11.77 -9.48
N ALA A 94 1.20 -12.66 -9.02
CA ALA A 94 1.92 -12.48 -7.76
C ALA A 94 2.75 -11.19 -7.73
N TYR A 95 3.57 -10.96 -8.77
CA TYR A 95 4.38 -9.74 -8.86
C TYR A 95 3.51 -8.49 -9.03
N THR A 96 2.41 -8.58 -9.77
CA THR A 96 1.44 -7.48 -9.93
C THR A 96 0.92 -7.04 -8.56
N ALA A 97 0.51 -7.98 -7.71
CA ALA A 97 -0.02 -7.67 -6.38
C ALA A 97 1.02 -6.94 -5.51
N VAL A 98 2.24 -7.49 -5.34
CA VAL A 98 3.23 -6.91 -4.41
C VAL A 98 3.86 -5.63 -4.93
N TRP A 99 4.14 -5.54 -6.22
CA TRP A 99 4.77 -4.33 -6.77
C TRP A 99 3.80 -3.16 -6.79
N LEU A 100 2.52 -3.39 -7.16
CA LEU A 100 1.51 -2.35 -7.09
C LEU A 100 1.07 -2.03 -5.65
N ALA A 101 1.10 -2.98 -4.73
CA ALA A 101 0.90 -2.68 -3.31
C ALA A 101 1.89 -1.59 -2.82
N ASN A 102 3.16 -1.69 -3.20
CA ASN A 102 4.15 -0.68 -2.85
C ASN A 102 4.03 0.59 -3.72
N THR A 103 4.03 0.48 -5.04
CA THR A 103 4.12 1.64 -5.95
C THR A 103 2.83 2.43 -6.10
N ALA A 104 1.66 1.83 -5.89
CA ALA A 104 0.38 2.52 -5.86
C ALA A 104 0.04 3.11 -4.48
N SER A 105 0.84 2.86 -3.46
CA SER A 105 0.59 3.40 -2.13
C SER A 105 0.75 4.92 -2.04
N LEU A 106 1.33 5.57 -3.06
CA LEU A 106 1.50 7.02 -3.11
C LEU A 106 0.21 7.82 -3.41
N PHE A 107 -0.92 7.18 -3.78
CA PHE A 107 -2.12 7.92 -4.19
C PHE A 107 -2.85 8.60 -3.05
N LEU A 108 -3.02 7.92 -1.93
CA LEU A 108 -3.81 8.43 -0.79
C LEU A 108 -3.06 8.27 0.54
N PRO A 109 -3.35 9.11 1.52
CA PRO A 109 -2.75 8.98 2.85
C PRO A 109 -2.98 7.62 3.48
N VAL A 110 -4.18 7.06 3.34
CA VAL A 110 -4.60 5.78 3.92
C VAL A 110 -3.90 4.56 3.32
N SER A 111 -3.23 4.74 2.19
CA SER A 111 -2.59 3.64 1.45
C SER A 111 -1.37 3.06 2.18
N ASN A 112 -0.72 3.84 3.04
CA ASN A 112 0.44 3.44 3.82
C ASN A 112 0.52 4.25 5.12
N LEU A 113 1.02 3.61 6.18
CA LEU A 113 1.23 4.27 7.47
C LEU A 113 2.21 5.46 7.37
N THR A 114 3.24 5.35 6.53
CA THR A 114 4.17 6.45 6.26
C THR A 114 3.48 7.68 5.68
N ASN A 115 2.48 7.49 4.83
CA ASN A 115 1.70 8.57 4.23
C ASN A 115 0.78 9.25 5.26
N LEU A 116 0.18 8.48 6.18
CA LEU A 116 -0.64 9.04 7.25
C LEU A 116 0.19 9.92 8.18
N LEU A 117 1.39 9.47 8.52
CA LEU A 117 2.35 10.28 9.30
C LEU A 117 2.75 11.54 8.55
N ALA A 118 3.01 11.45 7.25
CA ALA A 118 3.30 12.61 6.42
C ALA A 118 2.11 13.58 6.36
N LEU A 119 0.88 13.07 6.27
CA LEU A 119 -0.32 13.91 6.26
C LEU A 119 -0.46 14.69 7.59
N THR A 120 -0.25 14.05 8.76
CA THR A 120 -0.30 14.76 10.05
C THR A 120 0.70 15.89 10.08
N HIS A 121 1.94 15.64 9.63
CA HIS A 121 2.97 16.67 9.55
C HIS A 121 2.61 17.80 8.57
N LEU A 122 2.08 17.47 7.39
CA LEU A 122 1.65 18.48 6.41
C LEU A 122 0.43 19.30 6.89
N ALA A 123 -0.43 18.72 7.73
CA ALA A 123 -1.58 19.42 8.30
C ALA A 123 -1.18 20.46 9.37
N GLU A 124 -0.06 20.25 10.06
CA GLU A 124 0.50 21.17 11.07
C GLU A 124 1.22 22.37 10.44
N GLN A 125 1.57 22.31 9.14
CA GLN A 125 2.25 23.41 8.45
C GLN A 125 1.31 24.60 8.15
N PRO A 126 1.85 25.82 8.03
CA PRO A 126 1.06 26.98 7.62
C PRO A 126 0.36 26.74 6.28
N GLY A 127 -0.96 26.78 6.26
CA GLY A 127 -1.77 26.45 5.09
C GLY A 127 -2.45 25.09 5.12
N GLY A 128 -2.13 24.25 6.11
CA GLY A 128 -2.73 22.95 6.43
C GLY A 128 -3.06 22.05 5.22
N SER A 129 -2.53 20.85 5.16
CA SER A 129 -2.85 19.95 4.03
C SER A 129 -3.92 18.94 4.44
N SER A 130 -4.92 18.76 3.58
CA SER A 130 -5.95 17.72 3.69
C SER A 130 -5.56 16.48 2.90
N ALA A 131 -6.35 15.42 2.97
CA ALA A 131 -6.16 14.24 2.13
C ALA A 131 -6.16 14.57 0.63
N THR A 132 -6.97 15.57 0.20
CA THR A 132 -6.96 16.08 -1.17
C THR A 132 -5.69 16.85 -1.49
N GLY A 133 -5.15 17.64 -0.57
CA GLY A 133 -3.87 18.34 -0.73
C GLY A 133 -2.71 17.35 -0.84
N PHE A 134 -2.69 16.30 -0.02
CA PHE A 134 -1.74 15.20 -0.12
C PHE A 134 -1.83 14.52 -1.50
N ALA A 135 -3.04 14.17 -1.94
CA ALA A 135 -3.24 13.58 -3.26
C ALA A 135 -2.82 14.53 -4.38
N ALA A 136 -3.11 15.83 -4.28
CA ALA A 136 -2.70 16.85 -5.25
C ALA A 136 -1.17 17.01 -5.32
N LEU A 137 -0.46 16.87 -4.20
CA LEU A 137 0.99 16.90 -4.16
C LEU A 137 1.62 15.66 -4.82
N LEU A 138 1.09 14.48 -4.54
CA LEU A 138 1.74 13.21 -4.90
C LEU A 138 1.19 12.55 -6.17
N TRP A 139 0.07 13.02 -6.77
CA TRP A 139 -0.50 12.35 -7.94
C TRP A 139 0.47 12.18 -9.12
N PRO A 140 1.38 13.14 -9.44
CA PRO A 140 2.27 12.96 -10.58
C PRO A 140 3.24 11.80 -10.35
N ALA A 141 3.79 11.74 -9.13
CA ALA A 141 4.68 10.67 -8.70
C ALA A 141 3.95 9.32 -8.62
N ALA A 142 2.74 9.28 -8.08
CA ALA A 142 1.92 8.08 -7.95
C ALA A 142 1.57 7.47 -9.32
N VAL A 143 1.06 8.29 -10.24
CA VAL A 143 0.74 7.86 -11.61
C VAL A 143 1.99 7.35 -12.32
N THR A 144 3.10 8.10 -12.25
CA THR A 144 4.35 7.73 -12.90
C THR A 144 4.90 6.42 -12.32
N SER A 145 4.88 6.25 -11.00
CA SER A 145 5.29 5.03 -10.32
C SER A 145 4.49 3.80 -10.78
N VAL A 146 3.17 3.91 -10.85
CA VAL A 146 2.30 2.84 -11.35
C VAL A 146 2.56 2.56 -12.82
N LEU A 147 2.68 3.57 -13.68
CA LEU A 147 2.93 3.37 -15.11
C LEU A 147 4.27 2.67 -15.36
N ILE A 148 5.34 3.07 -14.67
CA ILE A 148 6.65 2.40 -14.76
C ILE A 148 6.55 0.95 -14.28
N THR A 149 5.84 0.69 -13.17
CA THR A 149 5.64 -0.65 -12.64
C THR A 149 4.87 -1.53 -13.62
N VAL A 150 3.79 -1.03 -14.19
CA VAL A 150 2.96 -1.75 -15.18
C VAL A 150 3.78 -2.02 -16.45
N ALA A 151 4.53 -1.05 -16.95
CA ALA A 151 5.41 -1.23 -18.10
C ALA A 151 6.49 -2.31 -17.83
N ALA A 152 7.13 -2.26 -16.66
CA ALA A 152 8.12 -3.27 -16.26
C ALA A 152 7.53 -4.67 -16.18
N LEU A 153 6.36 -4.82 -15.55
CA LEU A 153 5.64 -6.10 -15.49
C LEU A 153 5.26 -6.61 -16.88
N ALA A 154 4.76 -5.71 -17.74
CA ALA A 154 4.42 -6.05 -19.13
C ALA A 154 5.65 -6.53 -19.90
N LEU A 155 6.80 -5.90 -19.74
CA LEU A 155 8.04 -6.31 -20.39
C LEU A 155 8.56 -7.65 -19.86
N ILE A 156 8.61 -7.83 -18.52
CA ILE A 156 9.11 -9.05 -17.88
C ILE A 156 8.24 -10.26 -18.24
N PHE A 157 6.92 -10.06 -18.27
CA PHE A 157 5.95 -11.14 -18.49
C PHE A 157 5.29 -11.09 -19.87
N ARG A 158 5.87 -10.39 -20.87
CA ARG A 158 5.31 -10.16 -22.20
C ARG A 158 4.74 -11.43 -22.85
N ARG A 159 5.44 -12.56 -22.70
CA ARG A 159 5.00 -13.85 -23.25
C ARG A 159 3.76 -14.41 -22.55
N SER A 160 3.57 -14.09 -21.28
CA SER A 160 2.43 -14.55 -20.48
C SER A 160 1.17 -13.70 -20.68
N LEU A 161 1.30 -12.52 -21.28
CA LEU A 161 0.17 -11.60 -21.53
C LEU A 161 -0.59 -11.94 -22.83
N HIS A 162 0.00 -12.77 -23.68
CA HIS A 162 -0.63 -13.23 -24.91
C HIS A 162 -1.42 -14.51 -24.65
N GLY A 163 -2.59 -14.63 -25.28
CA GLY A 163 -3.42 -15.82 -25.21
C GLY A 163 -4.84 -15.54 -24.74
N ARG A 164 -5.59 -16.62 -24.69
CA ARG A 164 -6.99 -16.62 -24.22
C ARG A 164 -7.17 -17.69 -23.16
N TYR A 165 -8.12 -17.45 -22.26
CA TYR A 165 -8.55 -18.41 -21.26
C TYR A 165 -10.05 -18.71 -21.43
N VAL A 166 -10.49 -19.84 -20.88
CA VAL A 166 -11.90 -20.21 -20.84
C VAL A 166 -12.45 -19.82 -19.47
N LEU A 167 -13.63 -19.21 -19.50
CA LEU A 167 -14.33 -18.81 -18.29
C LEU A 167 -14.96 -20.04 -17.62
N GLU A 168 -14.69 -20.23 -16.34
CA GLU A 168 -15.42 -21.18 -15.49
C GLU A 168 -16.53 -20.45 -14.72
N PRO A 169 -17.65 -21.14 -14.45
CA PRO A 169 -18.72 -20.58 -13.61
C PRO A 169 -18.17 -20.26 -12.21
N GLY A 170 -18.48 -19.08 -11.69
CA GLY A 170 -18.09 -18.71 -10.33
C GLY A 170 -19.01 -19.35 -9.28
N GLU A 171 -18.47 -19.60 -8.11
CA GLU A 171 -19.25 -20.05 -6.96
C GLU A 171 -20.15 -18.92 -6.46
N PRO A 172 -21.42 -19.22 -6.09
CA PRO A 172 -22.31 -18.23 -5.48
C PRO A 172 -21.78 -17.80 -4.12
N ALA A 173 -22.09 -16.56 -3.71
CA ALA A 173 -21.77 -16.09 -2.37
C ALA A 173 -22.70 -16.73 -1.32
N ASP A 174 -22.15 -17.07 -0.17
CA ASP A 174 -22.90 -17.68 0.94
C ASP A 174 -23.95 -16.72 1.50
N ASP A 175 -23.61 -15.43 1.71
CA ASP A 175 -24.54 -14.37 2.11
C ASP A 175 -24.44 -13.15 1.18
N ARG A 176 -25.46 -12.99 0.35
CA ARG A 176 -25.54 -11.92 -0.64
C ARG A 176 -25.67 -10.53 -0.03
N VAL A 177 -26.35 -10.41 1.12
CA VAL A 177 -26.53 -9.10 1.78
C VAL A 177 -25.24 -8.63 2.40
N LEU A 178 -24.54 -9.50 3.12
CA LEU A 178 -23.21 -9.23 3.66
C LEU A 178 -22.24 -8.81 2.57
N LEU A 179 -22.20 -9.54 1.45
CA LEU A 179 -21.34 -9.24 0.30
C LEU A 179 -21.64 -7.87 -0.31
N VAL A 180 -22.93 -7.54 -0.53
CA VAL A 180 -23.32 -6.25 -1.13
C VAL A 180 -22.96 -5.10 -0.19
N VAL A 181 -23.29 -5.20 1.10
CA VAL A 181 -22.98 -4.13 2.07
C VAL A 181 -21.47 -3.95 2.20
N ALA A 182 -20.70 -5.03 2.33
CA ALA A 182 -19.24 -4.93 2.42
C ALA A 182 -18.64 -4.30 1.14
N THR A 183 -19.15 -4.67 -0.03
CA THR A 183 -18.70 -4.07 -1.31
C THR A 183 -19.01 -2.56 -1.35
N VAL A 184 -20.20 -2.15 -0.95
CA VAL A 184 -20.61 -0.73 -0.91
C VAL A 184 -19.77 0.05 0.11
N VAL A 185 -19.58 -0.49 1.32
CA VAL A 185 -18.72 0.13 2.35
C VAL A 185 -17.31 0.35 1.83
N CYS A 186 -16.67 -0.68 1.27
CA CYS A 186 -15.33 -0.54 0.70
C CYS A 186 -15.28 0.47 -0.47
N ALA A 187 -16.31 0.50 -1.33
CA ALA A 187 -16.37 1.44 -2.44
C ALA A 187 -16.56 2.90 -2.01
N LEU A 188 -17.22 3.14 -0.86
CA LEU A 188 -17.47 4.49 -0.35
C LEU A 188 -16.28 5.06 0.45
N LEU A 189 -15.39 4.23 0.99
CA LEU A 189 -14.24 4.69 1.78
C LEU A 189 -13.32 5.62 0.97
N GLY A 190 -12.96 5.24 -0.26
CA GLY A 190 -12.10 6.06 -1.12
C GLY A 190 -12.65 7.47 -1.37
N PRO A 191 -13.88 7.61 -1.87
CA PRO A 191 -14.55 8.90 -1.97
C PRO A 191 -14.63 9.66 -0.65
N ALA A 192 -14.97 9.00 0.47
CA ALA A 192 -15.04 9.65 1.78
C ALA A 192 -13.70 10.29 2.17
N PHE A 193 -12.59 9.59 1.98
CA PHE A 193 -11.25 10.13 2.23
C PHE A 193 -10.92 11.31 1.32
N LEU A 194 -11.27 11.24 0.03
CA LEU A 194 -11.06 12.33 -0.93
C LEU A 194 -11.91 13.56 -0.63
N PHE A 195 -13.12 13.39 -0.13
CA PHE A 195 -13.98 14.51 0.29
C PHE A 195 -13.63 15.08 1.66
N GLY A 196 -12.52 14.64 2.26
CA GLY A 196 -11.98 15.22 3.49
C GLY A 196 -12.66 14.72 4.77
N VAL A 197 -13.38 13.59 4.72
CA VAL A 197 -13.84 12.92 5.93
C VAL A 197 -12.61 12.41 6.67
N ASP A 198 -12.54 12.62 7.98
CA ASP A 198 -11.45 12.12 8.82
C ASP A 198 -11.27 10.62 8.63
N VAL A 199 -10.01 10.21 8.42
CA VAL A 199 -9.68 8.83 8.00
C VAL A 199 -9.99 7.80 9.10
N PHE A 200 -9.76 8.18 10.36
CA PHE A 200 -10.10 7.32 11.49
C PHE A 200 -11.62 7.20 11.65
N LEU A 201 -12.34 8.33 11.59
CA LEU A 201 -13.79 8.34 11.73
C LEU A 201 -14.48 7.53 10.62
N ALA A 202 -14.09 7.72 9.35
CA ALA A 202 -14.68 6.98 8.23
C ALA A 202 -14.42 5.48 8.34
N SER A 203 -13.20 5.08 8.68
CA SER A 203 -12.85 3.66 8.86
C SER A 203 -13.53 3.04 10.09
N ALA A 204 -13.69 3.79 11.19
CA ALA A 204 -14.39 3.34 12.39
C ALA A 204 -15.88 3.12 12.11
N VAL A 205 -16.54 4.04 11.41
CA VAL A 205 -17.93 3.87 10.98
C VAL A 205 -18.08 2.66 10.06
N ALA A 206 -17.20 2.49 9.09
CA ALA A 206 -17.18 1.34 8.20
C ALA A 206 -17.02 0.02 8.97
N ALA A 207 -16.06 -0.04 9.89
CA ALA A 207 -15.84 -1.21 10.74
C ALA A 207 -17.07 -1.53 11.60
N LEU A 208 -17.66 -0.52 12.24
CA LEU A 208 -18.87 -0.68 13.06
C LEU A 208 -20.05 -1.23 12.25
N ILE A 209 -20.27 -0.72 11.02
CA ILE A 209 -21.34 -1.21 10.13
C ILE A 209 -21.12 -2.70 9.82
N LEU A 210 -19.90 -3.10 9.41
CA LEU A 210 -19.61 -4.48 9.05
C LEU A 210 -19.68 -5.41 10.26
N VAL A 211 -19.07 -5.03 11.39
CA VAL A 211 -19.12 -5.82 12.62
C VAL A 211 -20.56 -5.99 13.11
N ALA A 212 -21.36 -4.91 13.15
CA ALA A 212 -22.76 -5.00 13.54
C ALA A 212 -23.54 -5.95 12.62
N LEU A 213 -23.34 -5.84 11.31
CA LEU A 213 -23.99 -6.73 10.35
C LEU A 213 -23.58 -8.20 10.54
N CYS A 214 -22.29 -8.47 10.79
CA CYS A 214 -21.80 -9.82 11.11
C CYS A 214 -22.40 -10.36 12.42
N VAL A 215 -22.56 -9.53 13.45
CA VAL A 215 -23.22 -9.93 14.71
C VAL A 215 -24.65 -10.44 14.48
N PHE A 216 -25.39 -9.83 13.55
CA PHE A 216 -26.76 -10.21 13.27
C PHE A 216 -26.90 -11.36 12.25
N ARG A 217 -25.95 -11.51 11.32
CA ARG A 217 -26.07 -12.47 10.21
C ARG A 217 -25.16 -13.68 10.33
N ASP A 218 -23.90 -13.48 10.68
CA ASP A 218 -22.92 -14.55 10.82
C ASP A 218 -21.83 -14.20 11.82
N ARG A 219 -22.01 -14.58 13.06
CA ARG A 219 -21.03 -14.33 14.14
C ARG A 219 -19.75 -15.12 13.99
N SER A 220 -19.71 -16.18 13.17
CA SER A 220 -18.51 -17.00 12.97
C SER A 220 -17.38 -16.23 12.28
N LEU A 221 -17.72 -15.16 11.55
CA LEU A 221 -16.75 -14.24 10.92
C LEU A 221 -16.02 -13.37 11.95
N LEU A 222 -16.54 -13.23 13.16
CA LEU A 222 -15.95 -12.40 14.21
C LEU A 222 -14.99 -13.22 15.06
N SER A 223 -13.70 -12.98 14.87
CA SER A 223 -12.63 -13.61 15.64
C SER A 223 -11.61 -12.58 16.15
N TRP A 224 -10.88 -12.91 17.21
CA TRP A 224 -9.79 -12.08 17.72
C TRP A 224 -8.67 -11.87 16.71
N GLN A 225 -8.58 -12.71 15.68
CA GLN A 225 -7.61 -12.58 14.60
C GLN A 225 -7.86 -11.38 13.67
N LEU A 226 -9.07 -10.80 13.70
CA LEU A 226 -9.39 -9.56 13.00
C LEU A 226 -8.61 -8.35 13.52
N LEU A 227 -8.18 -8.40 14.79
CA LEU A 227 -7.44 -7.30 15.41
C LEU A 227 -5.94 -7.44 15.13
N PRO A 228 -5.31 -6.44 14.47
CA PRO A 228 -3.89 -6.47 14.13
C PRO A 228 -3.01 -6.09 15.32
N TRP A 229 -3.20 -6.71 16.51
CA TRP A 229 -2.53 -6.34 17.75
C TRP A 229 -0.99 -6.42 17.66
N GLN A 230 -0.48 -7.37 16.87
CA GLN A 230 0.97 -7.52 16.64
C GLN A 230 1.54 -6.32 15.88
N VAL A 231 0.80 -5.84 14.87
CA VAL A 231 1.19 -4.65 14.09
C VAL A 231 1.11 -3.41 14.97
N VAL A 232 0.03 -3.24 15.74
CA VAL A 232 -0.13 -2.13 16.68
C VAL A 232 1.02 -2.07 17.68
N LEU A 233 1.33 -3.21 18.32
CA LEU A 233 2.44 -3.30 19.26
C LEU A 233 3.79 -3.02 18.59
N GLY A 234 4.04 -3.65 17.43
CA GLY A 234 5.28 -3.48 16.69
C GLY A 234 5.52 -2.03 16.27
N VAL A 235 4.49 -1.36 15.74
CA VAL A 235 4.54 0.06 15.37
C VAL A 235 4.79 0.93 16.61
N SER A 236 4.10 0.68 17.72
CA SER A 236 4.30 1.44 18.96
C SER A 236 5.74 1.33 19.50
N VAL A 237 6.29 0.12 19.54
CA VAL A 237 7.69 -0.12 19.94
C VAL A 237 8.65 0.58 18.98
N LEU A 238 8.38 0.51 17.69
CA LEU A 238 9.21 1.14 16.67
C LEU A 238 9.29 2.67 16.84
N PHE A 239 8.16 3.33 17.12
CA PHE A 239 8.15 4.77 17.41
C PHE A 239 9.07 5.12 18.56
N VAL A 240 9.02 4.37 19.67
CA VAL A 240 9.88 4.59 20.83
C VAL A 240 11.36 4.39 20.47
N LEU A 241 11.70 3.34 19.72
CA LEU A 241 13.07 3.05 19.32
C LEU A 241 13.65 4.13 18.39
N VAL A 242 12.87 4.61 17.42
CA VAL A 242 13.32 5.68 16.52
C VAL A 242 13.48 6.98 17.27
N GLN A 243 12.57 7.30 18.21
CA GLN A 243 12.72 8.49 19.07
C GLN A 243 14.01 8.43 19.90
N LEU A 244 14.27 7.29 20.54
CA LEU A 244 15.53 7.11 21.28
C LEU A 244 16.76 7.27 20.39
N ALA A 245 16.74 6.75 19.16
CA ALA A 245 17.84 6.90 18.21
C ALA A 245 18.05 8.38 17.80
N HIS A 246 16.96 9.17 17.64
CA HIS A 246 17.05 10.59 17.36
C HIS A 246 17.68 11.36 18.53
N ASP A 247 17.29 11.05 19.76
CA ASP A 247 17.86 11.66 20.99
C ASP A 247 19.37 11.36 21.13
N HIS A 248 19.86 10.29 20.46
CA HIS A 248 21.28 9.91 20.39
C HIS A 248 22.01 10.36 19.11
N GLY A 249 21.43 11.31 18.35
CA GLY A 249 22.11 11.98 17.24
C GLY A 249 21.86 11.39 15.85
N LEU A 250 20.97 10.41 15.69
CA LEU A 250 20.61 9.86 14.39
C LEU A 250 20.18 10.95 13.40
N GLY A 251 19.39 11.94 13.84
CA GLY A 251 18.91 13.05 13.03
C GLY A 251 20.03 13.88 12.40
N ALA A 252 21.11 14.14 13.13
CA ALA A 252 22.24 14.90 12.63
C ALA A 252 22.96 14.18 11.47
N VAL A 253 23.18 12.88 11.63
CA VAL A 253 23.80 12.04 10.57
C VAL A 253 22.93 11.96 9.34
N LEU A 254 21.63 11.72 9.52
CA LEU A 254 20.67 11.60 8.41
C LEU A 254 20.47 12.93 7.68
N GLY A 255 20.46 14.07 8.39
CA GLY A 255 20.40 15.39 7.78
C GLY A 255 21.56 15.69 6.83
N LEU A 256 22.78 15.25 7.16
CA LEU A 256 23.95 15.38 6.30
C LEU A 256 23.80 14.55 4.99
N VAL A 257 23.25 13.35 5.09
CA VAL A 257 23.10 12.45 3.95
C VAL A 257 21.90 12.85 3.09
N ALA A 258 20.82 13.31 3.69
CA ALA A 258 19.56 13.66 3.00
C ALA A 258 19.64 14.94 2.15
N GLY A 259 20.62 15.84 2.42
CA GLY A 259 20.70 17.15 1.78
C GLY A 259 19.64 18.14 2.29
N GLN A 260 19.55 19.36 1.70
CA GLN A 260 18.68 20.43 2.21
C GLN A 260 17.88 21.17 1.12
N GLY A 261 18.13 20.94 -0.16
CA GLY A 261 17.47 21.65 -1.26
C GLY A 261 16.16 21.02 -1.72
N THR A 262 15.45 21.75 -2.58
CA THR A 262 14.24 21.30 -3.29
C THR A 262 14.45 21.18 -4.81
N GLY A 263 15.69 21.33 -5.26
CA GLY A 263 16.05 21.08 -6.65
C GLY A 263 15.92 19.59 -7.02
N TRP A 264 15.83 19.29 -8.30
CA TRP A 264 15.66 17.93 -8.79
C TRP A 264 16.69 16.93 -8.20
N THR A 265 17.97 17.33 -8.15
CA THR A 265 19.05 16.50 -7.58
C THR A 265 18.90 16.26 -6.09
N ASP A 266 18.41 17.27 -5.36
CA ASP A 266 18.20 17.18 -3.91
C ASP A 266 17.02 16.28 -3.59
N LEU A 267 15.92 16.41 -4.34
CA LEU A 267 14.74 15.54 -4.21
C LEU A 267 15.08 14.10 -4.59
N LEU A 268 15.88 13.89 -5.65
CA LEU A 268 16.33 12.56 -6.04
C LEU A 268 17.26 11.95 -4.97
N ARG A 269 18.12 12.76 -4.37
CA ARG A 269 18.98 12.34 -3.25
C ARG A 269 18.14 11.92 -2.04
N MET A 270 17.16 12.73 -1.63
CA MET A 270 16.24 12.40 -0.54
C MET A 270 15.50 11.09 -0.81
N SER A 271 14.93 10.95 -2.01
CA SER A 271 14.23 9.73 -2.43
C SER A 271 15.17 8.51 -2.47
N GLY A 272 16.39 8.68 -2.95
CA GLY A 272 17.42 7.65 -2.98
C GLY A 272 17.84 7.18 -1.59
N VAL A 273 18.06 8.12 -0.66
CA VAL A 273 18.35 7.82 0.75
C VAL A 273 17.18 7.08 1.40
N GLY A 274 15.94 7.54 1.17
CA GLY A 274 14.75 6.85 1.64
C GLY A 274 14.62 5.42 1.12
N ALA A 275 14.85 5.21 -0.17
CA ALA A 275 14.80 3.88 -0.78
C ALA A 275 15.91 2.95 -0.26
N LEU A 276 17.14 3.47 -0.13
CA LEU A 276 18.27 2.70 0.41
C LEU A 276 17.99 2.30 1.86
N SER A 277 17.58 3.24 2.69
CA SER A 277 17.25 3.03 4.09
C SER A 277 16.11 2.00 4.23
N ALA A 278 15.03 2.12 3.45
CA ALA A 278 13.94 1.16 3.47
C ALA A 278 14.38 -0.26 3.12
N ASN A 279 15.29 -0.42 2.16
CA ASN A 279 15.84 -1.73 1.80
C ASN A 279 16.86 -2.27 2.82
N LEU A 280 17.40 -1.43 3.70
CA LEU A 280 18.28 -1.85 4.80
C LEU A 280 17.48 -2.32 6.02
N VAL A 281 16.42 -1.61 6.39
CA VAL A 281 15.72 -1.87 7.66
C VAL A 281 14.22 -2.15 7.50
N ASP A 282 13.45 -1.36 6.82
CA ASP A 282 12.02 -1.41 6.47
C ASP A 282 11.54 0.02 6.15
N ASN A 283 10.41 0.16 5.44
CA ASN A 283 9.90 1.46 4.99
C ASN A 283 9.47 2.38 6.14
N LEU A 284 8.78 1.86 7.16
CA LEU A 284 8.27 2.66 8.27
C LEU A 284 9.38 3.23 9.16
N PRO A 285 10.34 2.44 9.69
CA PRO A 285 11.46 2.99 10.45
C PRO A 285 12.31 3.96 9.63
N SER A 286 12.46 3.70 8.32
CA SER A 286 13.20 4.61 7.43
C SER A 286 12.51 5.96 7.27
N TYR A 287 11.19 5.96 7.12
CA TYR A 287 10.40 7.18 7.08
C TYR A 287 10.55 7.97 8.38
N LEU A 288 10.30 7.33 9.53
CA LEU A 288 10.39 7.97 10.84
C LEU A 288 11.77 8.54 11.13
N ALA A 289 12.83 7.84 10.71
CA ALA A 289 14.21 8.30 10.90
C ALA A 289 14.54 9.52 10.02
N LEU A 290 14.01 9.59 8.79
CA LEU A 290 14.31 10.64 7.81
C LEU A 290 13.28 11.79 7.81
N GLU A 291 12.10 11.62 8.39
CA GLU A 291 11.04 12.64 8.46
C GLU A 291 11.56 14.01 8.94
N PRO A 292 12.33 14.12 10.03
CA PRO A 292 12.82 15.42 10.49
C PRO A 292 13.74 16.12 9.49
N ALA A 293 14.47 15.37 8.66
CA ALA A 293 15.31 15.93 7.60
C ALA A 293 14.52 16.36 6.34
N ALA A 294 13.26 15.98 6.23
CA ALA A 294 12.36 16.32 5.12
C ALA A 294 11.25 17.30 5.53
N ALA A 295 11.10 17.54 6.82
CA ALA A 295 9.96 18.26 7.42
C ALA A 295 9.86 19.74 7.05
N ASP A 296 10.95 20.34 6.58
CA ASP A 296 11.06 21.74 6.19
C ASP A 296 10.35 22.08 4.86
N SER A 297 10.00 21.07 4.06
CA SER A 297 9.40 21.27 2.74
C SER A 297 8.44 20.13 2.34
N PRO A 298 7.21 20.45 1.87
CA PRO A 298 6.30 19.46 1.32
C PRO A 298 6.90 18.63 0.18
N LEU A 299 7.73 19.25 -0.68
CA LEU A 299 8.38 18.56 -1.80
C LEU A 299 9.45 17.56 -1.30
N ARG A 300 10.19 17.89 -0.26
CA ARG A 300 11.18 16.99 0.35
C ARG A 300 10.48 15.81 1.03
N LEU A 301 9.38 16.09 1.73
CA LEU A 301 8.56 15.04 2.34
C LEU A 301 7.96 14.12 1.28
N ALA A 302 7.45 14.67 0.17
CA ALA A 302 6.97 13.91 -0.98
C ALA A 302 8.09 13.05 -1.62
N ALA A 303 9.30 13.60 -1.76
CA ALA A 303 10.45 12.84 -2.26
C ALA A 303 10.86 11.70 -1.33
N LEU A 304 10.82 11.93 -0.01
CA LEU A 304 11.02 10.87 0.98
C LEU A 304 9.97 9.77 0.83
N LEU A 305 8.68 10.13 0.71
CA LEU A 305 7.60 9.16 0.50
C LEU A 305 7.79 8.34 -0.78
N ILE A 306 8.24 8.95 -1.88
CA ILE A 306 8.60 8.22 -3.10
C ILE A 306 9.67 7.17 -2.77
N GLY A 307 10.71 7.56 -2.03
CA GLY A 307 11.79 6.65 -1.65
C GLY A 307 11.33 5.46 -0.82
N VAL A 308 10.58 5.72 0.26
CA VAL A 308 10.18 4.68 1.22
C VAL A 308 8.97 3.85 0.77
N ASN A 309 8.21 4.28 -0.24
CA ASN A 309 7.05 3.56 -0.76
C ASN A 309 7.35 2.85 -2.09
N ALA A 310 7.97 3.52 -3.06
CA ALA A 310 8.30 2.93 -4.36
C ALA A 310 9.68 2.23 -4.37
N GLY A 311 10.55 2.54 -3.42
CA GLY A 311 11.88 1.94 -3.27
C GLY A 311 11.92 0.52 -2.69
N PRO A 312 10.99 0.08 -1.80
CA PRO A 312 11.07 -1.20 -1.08
C PRO A 312 10.77 -2.44 -1.95
N LEU A 313 11.43 -2.58 -3.09
CA LEU A 313 11.22 -3.68 -4.04
C LEU A 313 12.48 -4.54 -4.25
N ILE A 314 13.53 -4.35 -3.44
CA ILE A 314 14.81 -5.05 -3.60
C ILE A 314 14.96 -6.15 -2.54
N THR A 315 14.80 -5.82 -1.27
CA THR A 315 14.98 -6.78 -0.18
C THR A 315 13.64 -7.31 0.35
N PRO A 316 13.61 -8.52 0.91
CA PRO A 316 12.38 -9.11 1.45
C PRO A 316 11.75 -8.30 2.58
N TRP A 317 12.58 -7.67 3.40
CA TRP A 317 12.21 -6.96 4.62
C TRP A 317 12.00 -5.45 4.41
N ALA A 318 12.20 -4.95 3.19
CA ALA A 318 12.03 -3.52 2.89
C ALA A 318 10.60 -3.00 3.09
N SER A 319 9.62 -3.89 3.11
CA SER A 319 8.21 -3.60 3.39
C SER A 319 7.55 -4.83 4.00
N LEU A 320 6.77 -4.63 5.06
CA LEU A 320 5.96 -5.69 5.66
C LEU A 320 5.06 -6.38 4.63
N ALA A 321 4.46 -5.60 3.73
CA ALA A 321 3.67 -6.12 2.61
C ALA A 321 4.41 -7.19 1.78
N THR A 322 5.72 -7.02 1.56
CA THR A 322 6.53 -7.98 0.79
C THR A 322 6.69 -9.32 1.53
N ILE A 323 6.87 -9.28 2.85
CA ILE A 323 6.96 -10.49 3.69
C ILE A 323 5.61 -11.23 3.71
N LEU A 324 4.53 -10.48 3.92
CA LEU A 324 3.16 -11.01 3.95
C LEU A 324 2.77 -11.63 2.61
N TRP A 325 3.05 -10.92 1.50
CA TRP A 325 2.88 -11.44 0.15
C TRP A 325 3.62 -12.76 -0.08
N ALA A 326 4.88 -12.85 0.33
CA ALA A 326 5.66 -14.07 0.17
C ALA A 326 5.08 -15.25 0.96
N THR A 327 4.55 -14.98 2.15
CA THR A 327 3.85 -15.97 2.96
C THR A 327 2.60 -16.47 2.25
N ARG A 328 1.79 -15.58 1.68
CA ARG A 328 0.60 -15.94 0.89
C ARG A 328 0.95 -16.72 -0.37
N CYS A 329 2.02 -16.33 -1.08
CA CYS A 329 2.53 -17.09 -2.23
C CYS A 329 2.94 -18.51 -1.84
N ARG A 330 3.67 -18.69 -0.73
CA ARG A 330 4.09 -20.01 -0.23
C ARG A 330 2.88 -20.88 0.14
N SER A 331 1.93 -20.33 0.89
CA SER A 331 0.69 -21.04 1.26
C SER A 331 -0.11 -21.46 0.03
N ALA A 332 -0.06 -20.64 -1.01
CA ALA A 332 -0.63 -20.96 -2.30
C ALA A 332 0.27 -21.87 -3.16
N GLY A 333 1.42 -22.40 -2.69
CA GLY A 333 2.35 -23.28 -3.44
C GLY A 333 3.00 -22.59 -4.64
N VAL A 334 3.11 -21.26 -4.64
CA VAL A 334 3.84 -20.49 -5.67
C VAL A 334 5.23 -20.15 -5.12
N PRO A 335 6.31 -20.69 -5.72
CA PRO A 335 7.65 -20.49 -5.20
C PRO A 335 8.12 -19.04 -5.41
N VAL A 336 8.56 -18.40 -4.34
CA VAL A 336 9.16 -17.06 -4.37
C VAL A 336 10.68 -17.18 -4.43
N SER A 337 11.29 -16.68 -5.50
CA SER A 337 12.74 -16.59 -5.63
C SER A 337 13.22 -15.19 -5.24
N TRP A 338 13.77 -15.04 -4.04
CA TRP A 338 14.29 -13.78 -3.53
C TRP A 338 15.41 -13.19 -4.41
N LYS A 339 16.26 -14.05 -4.99
CA LYS A 339 17.29 -13.60 -5.95
C LYS A 339 16.66 -12.92 -7.17
N ARG A 340 15.61 -13.53 -7.75
CA ARG A 340 14.90 -12.92 -8.89
C ARG A 340 14.13 -11.66 -8.48
N PHE A 341 13.54 -11.65 -7.30
CA PHE A 341 12.88 -10.48 -6.75
C PHE A 341 13.87 -9.31 -6.63
N ALA A 342 14.98 -9.52 -5.94
CA ALA A 342 16.02 -8.51 -5.74
C ALA A 342 16.62 -7.99 -7.07
N LEU A 343 16.97 -8.88 -8.00
CA LEU A 343 17.53 -8.48 -9.30
C LEU A 343 16.55 -7.62 -10.13
N ARG A 344 15.26 -7.98 -10.11
CA ARG A 344 14.23 -7.20 -10.80
C ARG A 344 14.00 -5.86 -10.11
N GLY A 345 13.98 -5.84 -8.78
CA GLY A 345 13.88 -4.63 -7.98
C GLY A 345 15.06 -3.68 -8.20
N LEU A 346 16.30 -4.21 -8.21
CA LEU A 346 17.51 -3.41 -8.48
C LEU A 346 17.47 -2.70 -9.85
N VAL A 347 16.85 -3.33 -10.84
CA VAL A 347 16.66 -2.68 -12.15
C VAL A 347 15.50 -1.68 -12.10
N LEU A 348 14.38 -2.04 -11.47
CA LEU A 348 13.15 -1.23 -11.51
C LEU A 348 13.23 0.02 -10.64
N VAL A 349 13.78 -0.08 -9.41
CA VAL A 349 13.79 1.00 -8.42
C VAL A 349 14.45 2.29 -8.94
N PRO A 350 15.61 2.28 -9.61
CA PRO A 350 16.18 3.50 -10.18
C PRO A 350 15.22 4.23 -11.15
N PHE A 351 14.50 3.50 -12.01
CA PHE A 351 13.52 4.10 -12.91
C PHE A 351 12.31 4.67 -12.15
N LEU A 352 11.86 3.99 -11.10
CA LEU A 352 10.78 4.48 -10.23
C LEU A 352 11.19 5.80 -9.56
N LEU A 353 12.37 5.85 -8.94
CA LEU A 353 12.83 7.06 -8.25
C LEU A 353 13.03 8.22 -9.22
N VAL A 354 13.79 8.02 -10.30
CA VAL A 354 14.04 9.07 -11.30
C VAL A 354 12.74 9.54 -11.93
N GLY A 355 11.88 8.63 -12.38
CA GLY A 355 10.63 8.98 -13.03
C GLY A 355 9.65 9.70 -12.10
N SER A 356 9.44 9.16 -10.89
CA SER A 356 8.47 9.74 -9.93
C SER A 356 8.95 11.09 -9.38
N VAL A 357 10.26 11.24 -9.07
CA VAL A 357 10.82 12.52 -8.63
C VAL A 357 10.78 13.54 -9.76
N THR A 358 11.08 13.13 -10.99
CA THR A 358 11.00 14.05 -12.14
C THR A 358 9.55 14.52 -12.35
N ALA A 359 8.57 13.62 -12.26
CA ALA A 359 7.16 13.99 -12.39
C ALA A 359 6.71 14.92 -11.26
N LEU A 360 7.14 14.68 -10.02
CA LEU A 360 6.90 15.58 -8.89
C LEU A 360 7.49 16.96 -9.15
N TRP A 361 8.77 17.03 -9.51
CA TRP A 361 9.50 18.29 -9.68
C TRP A 361 9.01 19.14 -10.87
N LEU A 362 8.54 18.50 -11.96
CA LEU A 362 8.02 19.22 -13.14
C LEU A 362 6.66 19.85 -12.91
N VAL A 363 5.87 19.35 -11.97
CA VAL A 363 4.50 19.83 -11.71
C VAL A 363 4.48 20.87 -10.59
N HIS A 364 5.44 20.84 -9.70
CA HIS A 364 5.55 21.74 -8.54
C HIS A 364 6.85 22.53 -8.54
#